data_fa37c398e5623feaaa888e5f9cfc6adb
#
_entry.id   fa37c398e5623feaaa888e5f9cfc6adb
#
_cell.length_a   1.000
_cell.length_b   1.000
_cell.length_c   1.000
_cell.angle_alpha   90.00
_cell.angle_beta   90.00
_cell.angle_gamma   90.00
#
_symmetry.space_group_name_H-M   'P 1'
#
loop_
_entity.id
_entity.type
_entity.pdbx_description
1 polymer ?
#
loop_
_entity_poly.entity_id
_entity_poly.type
_entity_poly.pdbx_seq_one_letter_code
_entity_poly.pdbx_strand_id
1 'polypeptide(L)'
;MKLRLFRRKPPSRITFNEYGGNTASTWGAGFGWLHDVSSAAWIGPRLHPFGQDIGSVIPGGFGAYARLFHPVEVDESRRERWSDVAARNGRIVHSEMQFHMIATPRGQTPSVDYNRRNQPRMGTLHLGHRRILVDHLRKATTTPDRCWFAMWEGLGGLNDGGVRERVQLPSRNYLLYSGTIDRALETPMDPFPLDQSPNLWWPEDRAWFVATEIDFDSTFVGGDNGLIAELVSDERLEALPITLSAKADSAADRLNSAPQRPAKGRPRGGSHHGA
;
A
#
# COMPACT_ATOMS: atom_id res chain seq x y z
N MET A 1 7.52 -7.33 -54.40
CA MET A 1 6.45 -7.29 -53.38
C MET A 1 7.08 -6.83 -52.07
N LYS A 2 6.92 -5.52 -51.74
CA LYS A 2 7.58 -4.91 -50.56
C LYS A 2 6.62 -4.94 -49.38
N LEU A 3 6.92 -5.73 -48.33
CA LEU A 3 6.19 -5.69 -47.06
C LEU A 3 6.44 -4.35 -46.36
N ARG A 4 5.38 -3.57 -46.14
CA ARG A 4 5.40 -2.40 -45.27
C ARG A 4 5.25 -2.87 -43.82
N LEU A 5 6.30 -2.77 -43.04
CA LEU A 5 6.28 -2.88 -41.58
C LEU A 5 5.56 -1.65 -40.99
N PHE A 6 4.38 -1.86 -40.46
CA PHE A 6 3.69 -0.86 -39.63
C PHE A 6 4.47 -0.72 -38.30
N ARG A 7 5.24 0.36 -38.19
CA ARG A 7 5.76 0.81 -36.88
C ARG A 7 4.59 1.34 -36.06
N ARG A 8 4.13 0.59 -35.06
CA ARG A 8 3.25 1.12 -34.01
C ARG A 8 4.04 2.18 -33.22
N LYS A 9 3.50 3.41 -33.18
CA LYS A 9 3.96 4.45 -32.27
C LYS A 9 3.82 3.93 -30.84
N PRO A 10 4.82 4.15 -29.95
CA PRO A 10 4.64 3.88 -28.52
C PRO A 10 3.55 4.80 -27.98
N PRO A 11 2.75 4.35 -26.98
CA PRO A 11 1.76 5.21 -26.36
C PRO A 11 2.45 6.43 -25.78
N SER A 12 1.96 7.61 -26.13
CA SER A 12 2.42 8.90 -25.61
C SER A 12 2.31 8.89 -24.07
N ARG A 13 3.37 9.32 -23.39
CA ARG A 13 3.35 9.65 -21.97
C ARG A 13 2.15 10.57 -21.73
N ILE A 14 1.20 10.11 -20.94
CA ILE A 14 0.15 10.98 -20.41
C ILE A 14 0.84 11.81 -19.33
N THR A 15 1.17 13.05 -19.65
CA THR A 15 1.57 14.04 -18.65
C THR A 15 0.28 14.66 -18.10
N PHE A 16 0.19 14.82 -16.79
CA PHE A 16 -0.96 15.37 -16.04
C PHE A 16 -1.40 16.79 -16.48
N ASN A 17 -0.67 17.43 -17.39
CA ASN A 17 -0.91 18.81 -17.85
C ASN A 17 -1.76 18.95 -19.11
N GLU A 18 -2.24 17.89 -19.74
CA GLU A 18 -3.04 18.01 -20.98
C GLU A 18 -4.55 18.12 -20.77
N TYR A 19 -5.04 18.07 -19.53
CA TYR A 19 -6.44 18.35 -19.21
C TYR A 19 -6.64 19.77 -18.63
N GLY A 20 -6.06 20.76 -19.29
CA GLY A 20 -6.26 22.19 -19.00
C GLY A 20 -7.61 22.71 -19.47
N GLY A 21 -8.69 22.12 -19.06
CA GLY A 21 -10.03 22.65 -19.17
C GLY A 21 -10.60 22.78 -17.76
N ASN A 22 -11.13 23.95 -17.43
CA ASN A 22 -11.75 24.31 -16.15
C ASN A 22 -13.10 23.58 -15.94
N THR A 23 -13.14 22.27 -16.16
CA THR A 23 -14.25 21.39 -15.80
C THR A 23 -13.95 20.88 -14.39
N ALA A 24 -14.74 21.31 -13.41
CA ALA A 24 -14.72 20.74 -12.07
C ALA A 24 -14.70 19.20 -12.19
N SER A 25 -13.73 18.57 -11.53
CA SER A 25 -13.64 17.10 -11.54
C SER A 25 -14.96 16.51 -11.05
N THR A 26 -15.47 15.50 -11.76
CA THR A 26 -16.65 14.76 -11.36
C THR A 26 -16.30 13.57 -10.45
N TRP A 27 -15.02 13.28 -10.23
CA TRP A 27 -14.56 12.17 -9.40
C TRP A 27 -14.99 12.35 -7.95
N GLY A 28 -15.69 11.37 -7.41
CA GLY A 28 -16.25 11.43 -6.06
C GLY A 28 -17.57 12.21 -5.95
N ALA A 29 -18.03 12.86 -7.03
CA ALA A 29 -19.34 13.50 -7.02
C ALA A 29 -20.44 12.47 -6.74
N GLY A 30 -21.29 12.73 -5.73
CA GLY A 30 -22.36 11.81 -5.34
C GLY A 30 -21.89 10.54 -4.61
N PHE A 31 -20.60 10.44 -4.24
CA PHE A 31 -20.06 9.29 -3.52
C PHE A 31 -20.57 9.19 -2.07
N GLY A 32 -21.17 10.26 -1.56
CA GLY A 32 -21.79 10.29 -0.23
C GLY A 32 -20.79 10.57 0.89
N TRP A 33 -19.92 11.57 0.69
CA TRP A 33 -19.01 12.03 1.74
C TRP A 33 -19.76 12.50 2.98
N LEU A 34 -19.27 12.16 4.15
CA LEU A 34 -19.91 12.43 5.43
C LEU A 34 -19.42 13.78 6.01
N HIS A 35 -20.37 14.53 6.59
CA HIS A 35 -20.10 15.70 7.42
C HIS A 35 -19.74 15.32 8.88
N ASP A 36 -20.14 14.16 9.34
CA ASP A 36 -19.76 13.65 10.66
C ASP A 36 -18.63 12.62 10.51
N VAL A 37 -17.47 12.93 11.07
CA VAL A 37 -16.27 12.07 11.06
C VAL A 37 -16.00 11.45 12.45
N SER A 38 -16.94 11.58 13.41
CA SER A 38 -16.77 11.12 14.78
C SER A 38 -16.53 9.60 14.90
N SER A 39 -17.04 8.82 13.95
CA SER A 39 -16.78 7.36 13.87
C SER A 39 -15.31 7.00 13.76
N ALA A 40 -14.44 7.93 13.32
CA ALA A 40 -13.01 7.75 13.20
C ALA A 40 -12.20 8.23 14.43
N ALA A 41 -12.84 8.87 15.42
CA ALA A 41 -12.15 9.51 16.55
C ALA A 41 -11.28 8.55 17.40
N TRP A 42 -11.58 7.26 17.36
CA TRP A 42 -10.85 6.22 18.08
C TRP A 42 -9.49 5.84 17.46
N ILE A 43 -9.24 6.21 16.19
CA ILE A 43 -8.07 5.78 15.43
C ILE A 43 -6.83 6.50 15.92
N GLY A 44 -6.84 7.84 15.90
CA GLY A 44 -5.69 8.67 16.24
C GLY A 44 -5.01 8.33 17.58
N PRO A 45 -5.78 8.17 18.69
CA PRO A 45 -5.21 7.81 19.99
C PRO A 45 -4.54 6.43 20.06
N ARG A 46 -4.75 5.57 19.06
CA ARG A 46 -4.19 4.21 18.99
C ARG A 46 -3.06 4.07 17.95
N LEU A 47 -2.71 5.15 17.26
CA LEU A 47 -1.58 5.18 16.36
C LEU A 47 -0.29 5.50 17.12
N HIS A 48 0.81 4.92 16.66
CA HIS A 48 2.15 5.34 17.07
C HIS A 48 2.52 6.70 16.41
N PRO A 49 3.55 7.39 16.91
CA PRO A 49 4.07 8.59 16.25
C PRO A 49 4.40 8.32 14.77
N PHE A 50 4.05 9.27 13.92
CA PHE A 50 4.21 9.14 12.47
C PHE A 50 5.64 8.79 12.05
N GLY A 51 5.77 7.86 11.10
CA GLY A 51 7.04 7.48 10.48
C GLY A 51 7.93 6.57 11.31
N GLN A 52 7.47 6.08 12.48
CA GLN A 52 8.28 5.20 13.30
C GLN A 52 8.22 3.73 12.86
N ASP A 53 7.01 3.22 12.64
CA ASP A 53 6.75 1.79 12.38
C ASP A 53 5.34 1.59 11.80
N ILE A 54 4.94 0.31 11.65
CA ILE A 54 3.61 -0.07 11.17
C ILE A 54 2.48 0.51 12.05
N GLY A 55 2.69 0.62 13.36
CA GLY A 55 1.72 1.23 14.27
C GLY A 55 1.44 2.70 13.99
N SER A 56 2.25 3.39 13.18
CA SER A 56 1.95 4.74 12.71
C SER A 56 0.92 4.77 11.57
N VAL A 57 0.59 3.63 10.97
CA VAL A 57 -0.31 3.48 9.82
C VAL A 57 -1.60 2.75 10.20
N ILE A 58 -1.52 1.78 11.11
CA ILE A 58 -2.64 0.96 11.56
C ILE A 58 -2.79 1.05 13.08
N PRO A 59 -4.02 1.27 13.62
CA PRO A 59 -4.22 1.44 15.06
C PRO A 59 -3.94 0.17 15.84
N GLY A 60 -3.40 0.34 17.04
CA GLY A 60 -3.20 -0.72 18.01
C GLY A 60 -4.49 -1.21 18.65
N GLY A 61 -4.41 -2.40 19.32
CA GLY A 61 -5.49 -2.99 20.10
C GLY A 61 -6.19 -4.19 19.45
N PHE A 62 -5.70 -4.66 18.31
CA PHE A 62 -6.13 -5.93 17.72
C PHE A 62 -5.29 -7.11 18.22
N GLY A 63 -5.83 -8.32 18.14
CA GLY A 63 -5.15 -9.54 18.58
C GLY A 63 -3.94 -9.91 17.73
N ALA A 64 -3.99 -9.61 16.42
CA ALA A 64 -2.90 -9.86 15.47
C ALA A 64 -2.96 -8.92 14.28
N TYR A 65 -1.88 -8.90 13.47
CA TYR A 65 -1.75 -8.08 12.27
C TYR A 65 -1.12 -8.87 11.13
N ALA A 66 -1.54 -8.56 9.90
CA ALA A 66 -0.93 -9.06 8.67
C ALA A 66 -0.54 -7.93 7.74
N ARG A 67 0.54 -8.14 6.99
CA ARG A 67 0.92 -7.36 5.81
C ARG A 67 0.56 -8.15 4.56
N LEU A 68 -0.32 -7.59 3.74
CA LEU A 68 -0.68 -8.10 2.41
C LEU A 68 0.20 -7.38 1.38
N PHE A 69 1.00 -8.12 0.65
CA PHE A 69 1.84 -7.58 -0.42
C PHE A 69 1.00 -7.35 -1.67
N HIS A 70 1.10 -6.17 -2.26
CA HIS A 70 0.41 -5.89 -3.52
C HIS A 70 1.08 -6.69 -4.64
N PRO A 71 0.31 -7.32 -5.54
CA PRO A 71 0.89 -8.13 -6.60
C PRO A 71 1.72 -7.27 -7.55
N VAL A 72 2.80 -7.83 -8.05
CA VAL A 72 3.61 -7.20 -9.10
C VAL A 72 2.84 -7.24 -10.41
N GLU A 73 2.55 -6.10 -11.00
CA GLU A 73 1.88 -6.03 -12.30
C GLU A 73 2.90 -6.19 -13.43
N VAL A 74 2.88 -7.36 -14.07
CA VAL A 74 3.79 -7.67 -15.18
C VAL A 74 3.20 -7.20 -16.51
N ASP A 75 1.90 -7.45 -16.71
CA ASP A 75 1.09 -6.97 -17.83
C ASP A 75 -0.39 -6.86 -17.42
N GLU A 76 -1.30 -6.59 -18.36
CA GLU A 76 -2.73 -6.42 -18.07
C GLU A 76 -3.39 -7.65 -17.43
N SER A 77 -2.88 -8.85 -17.72
CA SER A 77 -3.46 -10.13 -17.28
C SER A 77 -2.62 -10.86 -16.26
N ARG A 78 -1.30 -10.63 -16.24
CA ARG A 78 -0.35 -11.39 -15.43
C ARG A 78 0.16 -10.60 -14.23
N ARG A 79 0.00 -11.22 -13.07
CA ARG A 79 0.54 -10.75 -11.80
C ARG A 79 1.48 -11.79 -11.22
N GLU A 80 2.48 -11.32 -10.49
CA GLU A 80 3.50 -12.15 -9.87
C GLU A 80 3.56 -11.87 -8.38
N ARG A 81 3.87 -12.89 -7.60
CA ARG A 81 4.06 -12.77 -6.14
C ARG A 81 5.45 -12.24 -5.82
N TRP A 82 5.57 -11.55 -4.70
CA TRP A 82 6.88 -11.12 -4.19
C TRP A 82 7.78 -12.32 -3.87
N SER A 83 7.21 -13.41 -3.36
CA SER A 83 7.93 -14.65 -3.10
C SER A 83 8.57 -15.25 -4.36
N ASP A 84 7.90 -15.18 -5.52
CA ASP A 84 8.46 -15.65 -6.79
C ASP A 84 9.60 -14.75 -7.25
N VAL A 85 9.42 -13.43 -7.09
CA VAL A 85 10.48 -12.43 -7.39
C VAL A 85 11.70 -12.66 -6.49
N ALA A 86 11.48 -12.84 -5.19
CA ALA A 86 12.54 -13.11 -4.22
C ALA A 86 13.30 -14.39 -4.54
N ALA A 87 12.58 -15.49 -4.80
CA ALA A 87 13.16 -16.79 -5.15
C ALA A 87 14.06 -16.70 -6.40
N ARG A 88 13.55 -16.05 -7.47
CA ARG A 88 14.31 -15.87 -8.71
C ARG A 88 15.59 -15.04 -8.52
N ASN A 89 15.60 -14.11 -7.57
CA ASN A 89 16.74 -13.23 -7.29
C ASN A 89 17.63 -13.70 -6.12
N GLY A 90 17.35 -14.88 -5.55
CA GLY A 90 18.09 -15.44 -4.41
C GLY A 90 17.93 -14.61 -3.13
N ARG A 91 16.74 -14.04 -2.92
CA ARG A 91 16.39 -13.19 -1.78
C ARG A 91 15.51 -13.93 -0.78
N ILE A 92 15.45 -13.43 0.43
CA ILE A 92 14.73 -14.03 1.57
C ILE A 92 13.34 -13.40 1.67
N VAL A 93 12.30 -14.24 1.78
CA VAL A 93 10.92 -13.81 2.03
C VAL A 93 10.73 -13.61 3.53
N HIS A 94 10.27 -12.43 3.93
CA HIS A 94 9.93 -12.09 5.33
C HIS A 94 8.98 -10.89 5.38
N SER A 95 8.35 -10.65 6.52
CA SER A 95 7.29 -9.63 6.64
C SER A 95 7.75 -8.18 6.42
N GLU A 96 9.01 -7.88 6.67
CA GLU A 96 9.59 -6.53 6.46
C GLU A 96 10.31 -6.39 5.11
N MET A 97 10.24 -7.40 4.20
CA MET A 97 10.88 -7.31 2.89
C MET A 97 10.39 -6.09 2.10
N GLN A 98 11.29 -5.49 1.31
CA GLN A 98 11.01 -4.35 0.46
C GLN A 98 11.16 -4.74 -1.02
N PHE A 99 10.22 -4.28 -1.86
CA PHE A 99 10.18 -4.74 -3.25
C PHE A 99 11.50 -4.46 -4.00
N HIS A 100 12.06 -3.25 -3.86
CA HIS A 100 13.34 -2.91 -4.50
C HIS A 100 14.51 -3.80 -4.06
N MET A 101 14.46 -4.34 -2.82
CA MET A 101 15.48 -5.24 -2.30
C MET A 101 15.37 -6.62 -2.93
N ILE A 102 14.16 -7.19 -2.94
CA ILE A 102 13.92 -8.54 -3.51
C ILE A 102 13.94 -8.55 -5.04
N ALA A 103 13.61 -7.45 -5.70
CA ALA A 103 13.64 -7.31 -7.16
C ALA A 103 15.06 -7.10 -7.72
N THR A 104 16.06 -6.94 -6.87
CA THR A 104 17.46 -6.83 -7.24
C THR A 104 18.18 -8.16 -7.03
N PRO A 105 18.84 -8.75 -8.04
CA PRO A 105 19.59 -10.00 -7.88
C PRO A 105 20.60 -9.94 -6.73
N ARG A 106 20.82 -11.08 -6.06
CA ARG A 106 21.79 -11.15 -4.97
C ARG A 106 23.19 -10.78 -5.48
N GLY A 107 23.89 -9.96 -4.72
CA GLY A 107 25.23 -9.45 -5.09
C GLY A 107 25.22 -8.11 -5.84
N GLN A 108 24.06 -7.65 -6.29
CA GLN A 108 23.90 -6.30 -6.83
C GLN A 108 23.43 -5.31 -5.74
N THR A 109 23.68 -4.02 -5.95
CA THR A 109 23.25 -2.96 -5.04
C THR A 109 21.80 -2.61 -5.34
N PRO A 110 20.87 -2.78 -4.40
CA PRO A 110 19.49 -2.36 -4.55
C PRO A 110 19.38 -0.84 -4.70
N SER A 111 18.45 -0.40 -5.56
CA SER A 111 18.07 1.01 -5.67
C SER A 111 16.56 1.12 -5.78
N VAL A 112 16.01 2.15 -5.17
CA VAL A 112 14.59 2.50 -5.34
C VAL A 112 14.45 3.18 -6.70
N ASP A 113 13.69 2.57 -7.59
CA ASP A 113 13.36 3.13 -8.90
C ASP A 113 11.85 3.14 -9.10
N TYR A 114 11.23 4.26 -8.86
CA TYR A 114 9.78 4.43 -8.99
C TYR A 114 9.27 4.38 -10.45
N ASN A 115 10.16 4.43 -11.43
CA ASN A 115 9.83 4.31 -12.86
C ASN A 115 10.02 2.89 -13.41
N ARG A 116 10.41 1.95 -12.56
CA ARG A 116 10.63 0.57 -12.96
C ARG A 116 9.33 -0.04 -13.49
N ARG A 117 9.40 -0.75 -14.59
CA ARG A 117 8.30 -1.61 -15.06
C ARG A 117 8.19 -2.82 -14.15
N ASN A 118 7.01 -3.40 -14.09
CA ASN A 118 6.74 -4.60 -13.29
C ASN A 118 6.95 -4.34 -11.79
N GLN A 119 6.16 -3.42 -11.26
CA GLN A 119 6.14 -3.06 -9.84
C GLN A 119 4.77 -3.36 -9.22
N PRO A 120 4.71 -3.58 -7.90
CA PRO A 120 3.44 -3.52 -7.19
C PRO A 120 2.89 -2.09 -7.22
N ARG A 121 1.56 -1.96 -7.23
CA ARG A 121 0.93 -0.65 -7.09
C ARG A 121 1.15 -0.10 -5.69
N MET A 122 1.43 1.20 -5.62
CA MET A 122 1.46 1.94 -4.35
C MET A 122 0.09 2.55 -4.08
N GLY A 123 -0.29 2.62 -2.81
CA GLY A 123 -1.47 3.36 -2.34
C GLY A 123 -2.83 2.75 -2.68
N THR A 124 -2.86 1.61 -3.36
CA THR A 124 -4.12 0.96 -3.72
C THR A 124 -4.00 -0.56 -3.78
N LEU A 125 -4.93 -1.26 -3.12
CA LEU A 125 -5.03 -2.72 -3.19
C LEU A 125 -5.82 -3.11 -4.45
N HIS A 126 -5.25 -3.98 -5.29
CA HIS A 126 -5.87 -4.47 -6.51
C HIS A 126 -7.27 -5.07 -6.26
N LEU A 127 -8.24 -4.78 -7.14
CA LEU A 127 -9.65 -5.17 -6.98
C LEU A 127 -9.86 -6.67 -6.74
N GLY A 128 -9.07 -7.53 -7.40
CA GLY A 128 -9.13 -8.99 -7.17
C GLY A 128 -8.79 -9.37 -5.73
N HIS A 129 -7.76 -8.77 -5.15
CA HIS A 129 -7.37 -8.99 -3.74
C HIS A 129 -8.37 -8.35 -2.77
N ARG A 130 -8.94 -7.18 -3.12
CA ARG A 130 -10.01 -6.57 -2.30
C ARG A 130 -11.23 -7.48 -2.18
N ARG A 131 -11.66 -8.15 -3.25
CA ARG A 131 -12.77 -9.12 -3.21
C ARG A 131 -12.49 -10.26 -2.25
N ILE A 132 -11.30 -10.85 -2.32
CA ILE A 132 -10.90 -11.92 -1.39
C ILE A 132 -10.88 -11.41 0.05
N LEU A 133 -10.30 -10.23 0.27
CA LEU A 133 -10.23 -9.62 1.60
C LEU A 133 -11.63 -9.32 2.16
N VAL A 134 -12.55 -8.75 1.35
CA VAL A 134 -13.94 -8.51 1.72
C VAL A 134 -14.66 -9.80 2.16
N ASP A 135 -14.42 -10.93 1.48
CA ASP A 135 -15.02 -12.22 1.84
C ASP A 135 -14.58 -12.70 3.24
N HIS A 136 -13.32 -12.51 3.61
CA HIS A 136 -12.82 -12.83 4.96
C HIS A 136 -13.35 -11.84 6.00
N LEU A 137 -13.24 -10.55 5.73
CA LEU A 137 -13.63 -9.49 6.66
C LEU A 137 -15.12 -9.50 6.98
N ARG A 138 -15.97 -9.86 6.01
CA ARG A 138 -17.43 -10.01 6.20
C ARG A 138 -17.76 -11.05 7.26
N LYS A 139 -17.03 -12.15 7.31
CA LYS A 139 -17.23 -13.22 8.29
C LYS A 139 -16.73 -12.85 9.69
N ALA A 140 -15.75 -11.93 9.75
CA ALA A 140 -15.09 -11.52 10.99
C ALA A 140 -15.74 -10.30 11.67
N THR A 141 -16.92 -9.85 11.22
CA THR A 141 -17.66 -8.76 11.85
C THR A 141 -19.13 -9.09 12.01
N THR A 142 -19.78 -8.52 13.03
CA THR A 142 -21.23 -8.58 13.22
C THR A 142 -21.96 -7.43 12.53
N THR A 143 -21.24 -6.46 11.98
CA THR A 143 -21.80 -5.25 11.36
C THR A 143 -21.34 -5.04 9.91
N PRO A 144 -21.45 -6.05 9.01
CA PRO A 144 -20.98 -5.92 7.63
C PRO A 144 -21.74 -4.89 6.81
N ASP A 145 -22.95 -4.52 7.25
CA ASP A 145 -23.79 -3.51 6.60
C ASP A 145 -23.50 -2.08 7.10
N ARG A 146 -22.62 -1.94 8.07
CA ARG A 146 -22.23 -0.66 8.67
C ARG A 146 -20.72 -0.55 8.79
N CYS A 147 -20.09 -0.13 7.70
CA CYS A 147 -18.65 0.07 7.60
C CYS A 147 -18.36 1.53 7.23
N TRP A 148 -17.19 2.00 7.64
CA TRP A 148 -16.64 3.30 7.26
C TRP A 148 -15.40 3.11 6.40
N PHE A 149 -15.24 4.04 5.46
CA PHE A 149 -14.17 4.05 4.48
C PHE A 149 -13.60 5.46 4.39
N ALA A 150 -12.30 5.58 4.45
CA ALA A 150 -11.62 6.86 4.39
C ALA A 150 -10.71 6.92 3.16
N MET A 151 -10.80 8.02 2.41
CA MET A 151 -10.05 8.28 1.20
C MET A 151 -9.16 9.49 1.42
N TRP A 152 -7.88 9.38 1.12
CA TRP A 152 -6.93 10.50 1.24
C TRP A 152 -7.35 11.69 0.37
N GLU A 153 -7.45 12.88 0.98
CA GLU A 153 -7.88 14.10 0.28
C GLU A 153 -6.90 14.58 -0.79
N GLY A 154 -5.63 14.16 -0.73
CA GLY A 154 -4.58 14.54 -1.68
C GLY A 154 -4.61 13.77 -3.01
N LEU A 155 -5.58 12.87 -3.22
CA LEU A 155 -5.80 12.25 -4.53
C LEU A 155 -6.26 13.33 -5.51
N GLY A 156 -5.41 13.65 -6.48
CA GLY A 156 -5.66 14.73 -7.43
C GLY A 156 -6.97 14.56 -8.20
N GLY A 157 -7.79 15.60 -8.19
CA GLY A 157 -9.07 15.60 -8.91
C GLY A 157 -10.25 14.98 -8.16
N LEU A 158 -10.10 14.59 -6.90
CA LEU A 158 -11.20 14.08 -6.09
C LEU A 158 -12.18 15.23 -5.76
N ASN A 159 -13.46 15.06 -6.12
CA ASN A 159 -14.53 16.01 -5.80
C ASN A 159 -15.13 15.64 -4.45
N ASP A 160 -14.92 16.50 -3.46
CA ASP A 160 -15.43 16.31 -2.10
C ASP A 160 -16.89 16.76 -1.90
N GLY A 161 -17.56 17.22 -2.96
CA GLY A 161 -18.95 17.68 -2.88
C GLY A 161 -19.14 18.91 -1.99
N GLY A 162 -18.06 19.62 -1.64
CA GLY A 162 -18.08 20.76 -0.72
C GLY A 162 -18.08 20.38 0.76
N VAL A 163 -17.92 19.10 1.09
CA VAL A 163 -17.74 18.62 2.47
C VAL A 163 -16.40 19.09 3.00
N ARG A 164 -16.40 19.78 4.15
CA ARG A 164 -15.20 20.36 4.76
C ARG A 164 -14.58 19.47 5.85
N GLU A 165 -15.39 18.63 6.43
CA GLU A 165 -15.00 17.74 7.52
C GLU A 165 -14.01 16.69 7.03
N ARG A 166 -12.97 16.47 7.82
CA ARG A 166 -11.91 15.49 7.54
C ARG A 166 -11.61 14.64 8.75
N VAL A 167 -11.37 13.37 8.52
CA VAL A 167 -10.66 12.53 9.49
C VAL A 167 -9.21 13.00 9.50
N GLN A 168 -8.81 13.64 10.60
CA GLN A 168 -7.45 14.17 10.78
C GLN A 168 -6.60 13.15 11.53
N LEU A 169 -5.60 12.58 10.89
CA LEU A 169 -4.61 11.69 11.49
C LEU A 169 -3.22 12.34 11.39
N PRO A 170 -2.24 11.89 12.19
CA PRO A 170 -0.93 12.54 12.26
C PRO A 170 -0.22 12.77 10.93
N SER A 171 -0.50 11.96 9.93
CA SER A 171 0.17 12.01 8.62
C SER A 171 -0.67 12.61 7.52
N ARG A 172 -1.99 12.44 7.58
CA ARG A 172 -2.86 12.74 6.44
C ARG A 172 -4.28 13.05 6.90
N ASN A 173 -5.00 13.79 6.04
CA ASN A 173 -6.43 14.00 6.18
C ASN A 173 -7.20 13.15 5.18
N TYR A 174 -8.40 12.72 5.56
CA TYR A 174 -9.21 11.84 4.73
C TYR A 174 -10.66 12.33 4.66
N LEU A 175 -11.26 12.17 3.49
CA LEU A 175 -12.69 12.20 3.30
C LEU A 175 -13.29 10.87 3.79
N LEU A 176 -14.42 10.93 4.48
CA LEU A 176 -15.08 9.75 5.04
C LEU A 176 -16.38 9.45 4.30
N TYR A 177 -16.66 8.18 4.04
CA TYR A 177 -17.95 7.68 3.57
C TYR A 177 -18.29 6.37 4.27
N SER A 178 -19.55 5.93 4.17
CA SER A 178 -20.03 4.73 4.85
C SER A 178 -20.95 3.89 3.98
N GLY A 179 -21.21 2.68 4.41
CA GLY A 179 -22.14 1.74 3.76
C GLY A 179 -21.84 0.29 4.12
N THR A 180 -22.33 -0.63 3.29
CA THR A 180 -22.00 -2.04 3.43
C THR A 180 -20.53 -2.29 3.11
N ILE A 181 -19.98 -3.40 3.56
CA ILE A 181 -18.58 -3.76 3.31
C ILE A 181 -18.25 -3.80 1.81
N ASP A 182 -19.25 -4.04 0.94
CA ASP A 182 -19.08 -4.09 -0.51
C ASP A 182 -18.64 -2.75 -1.11
N ARG A 183 -18.86 -1.64 -0.41
CA ARG A 183 -18.35 -0.33 -0.83
C ARG A 183 -16.82 -0.25 -0.88
N ALA A 184 -16.13 -1.19 -0.24
CA ALA A 184 -14.69 -1.34 -0.43
C ALA A 184 -14.31 -1.70 -1.87
N LEU A 185 -15.24 -2.25 -2.66
CA LEU A 185 -15.04 -2.64 -4.05
C LEU A 185 -15.33 -1.51 -5.05
N GLU A 186 -15.93 -0.42 -4.59
CA GLU A 186 -16.20 0.77 -5.38
C GLU A 186 -14.95 1.66 -5.46
N THR A 187 -14.89 2.51 -6.48
CA THR A 187 -13.88 3.56 -6.59
C THR A 187 -14.54 4.90 -6.85
N PRO A 188 -14.20 5.96 -6.09
CA PRO A 188 -14.75 7.29 -6.36
C PRO A 188 -14.22 7.93 -7.64
N MET A 189 -13.30 7.27 -8.33
CA MET A 189 -12.63 7.76 -9.54
C MET A 189 -13.20 7.18 -10.84
N ASP A 190 -14.36 6.49 -10.79
CA ASP A 190 -15.08 6.05 -11.99
C ASP A 190 -15.63 7.27 -12.77
N PRO A 191 -15.49 7.37 -14.12
CA PRO A 191 -15.06 6.33 -15.07
C PRO A 191 -13.56 6.29 -15.41
N PHE A 192 -12.69 6.80 -14.57
CA PHE A 192 -11.25 6.79 -14.86
C PHE A 192 -10.65 5.39 -14.66
N PRO A 193 -9.63 4.99 -15.44
CA PRO A 193 -9.08 3.63 -15.41
C PRO A 193 -8.28 3.32 -14.12
N LEU A 194 -8.27 4.23 -13.13
CA LEU A 194 -7.56 4.03 -11.88
C LEU A 194 -8.49 3.37 -10.85
N ASP A 195 -8.29 2.09 -10.64
CA ASP A 195 -8.91 1.35 -9.55
C ASP A 195 -8.27 1.79 -8.21
N GLN A 196 -8.90 2.76 -7.53
CA GLN A 196 -8.44 3.27 -6.25
C GLN A 196 -9.22 2.63 -5.10
N SER A 197 -8.54 1.88 -4.23
CA SER A 197 -9.11 1.35 -3.00
C SER A 197 -9.28 2.44 -1.93
N PRO A 198 -10.20 2.27 -0.96
CA PRO A 198 -10.14 3.08 0.24
C PRO A 198 -8.78 2.92 0.94
N ASN A 199 -8.29 4.02 1.52
CA ASN A 199 -7.03 3.99 2.25
C ASN A 199 -7.19 3.38 3.64
N LEU A 200 -8.30 3.71 4.34
CA LEU A 200 -8.60 3.15 5.65
C LEU A 200 -10.06 2.67 5.64
N TRP A 201 -10.33 1.52 6.25
CA TRP A 201 -11.69 1.03 6.39
C TRP A 201 -11.86 0.10 7.58
N TRP A 202 -13.04 0.13 8.21
CA TRP A 202 -13.38 -0.62 9.42
C TRP A 202 -14.88 -0.77 9.58
N PRO A 203 -15.40 -1.81 10.27
CA PRO A 203 -16.80 -1.98 10.62
C PRO A 203 -17.16 -1.20 11.89
N GLU A 204 -18.46 -1.03 12.16
CA GLU A 204 -18.96 -0.35 13.34
C GLU A 204 -18.51 -1.02 14.65
N ASP A 205 -18.49 -2.35 14.69
CA ASP A 205 -18.02 -3.12 15.85
C ASP A 205 -16.50 -3.11 16.02
N ARG A 206 -15.76 -2.52 15.06
CA ARG A 206 -14.28 -2.43 15.07
C ARG A 206 -13.60 -3.79 15.19
N ALA A 207 -14.24 -4.86 14.70
CA ALA A 207 -13.66 -6.19 14.73
C ALA A 207 -12.36 -6.31 13.96
N TRP A 208 -12.18 -5.47 12.95
CA TRP A 208 -10.97 -5.36 12.14
C TRP A 208 -10.72 -3.94 11.65
N PHE A 209 -9.52 -3.71 11.16
CA PHE A 209 -9.11 -2.47 10.49
C PHE A 209 -8.20 -2.78 9.31
N VAL A 210 -8.40 -2.07 8.21
CA VAL A 210 -7.53 -2.16 7.03
C VAL A 210 -6.93 -0.81 6.73
N ALA A 211 -5.63 -0.79 6.44
CA ALA A 211 -4.87 0.41 6.07
C ALA A 211 -4.03 0.16 4.80
N THR A 212 -4.28 0.94 3.77
CA THR A 212 -3.47 1.02 2.54
C THR A 212 -2.90 2.43 2.46
N GLU A 213 -1.69 2.61 2.99
CA GLU A 213 -1.02 3.92 2.97
C GLU A 213 -0.61 4.25 1.52
N ILE A 214 -0.76 5.53 1.13
CA ILE A 214 -0.64 5.98 -0.26
C ILE A 214 0.77 5.75 -0.86
N ASP A 215 1.79 5.76 -0.03
CA ASP A 215 3.19 5.58 -0.43
C ASP A 215 3.68 4.13 -0.28
N PHE A 216 2.79 3.19 0.12
CA PHE A 216 3.17 1.80 0.34
C PHE A 216 2.62 0.87 -0.75
N ASP A 217 3.38 -0.14 -1.05
CA ASP A 217 3.07 -1.26 -1.95
C ASP A 217 2.49 -2.47 -1.20
N SER A 218 1.88 -2.20 -0.06
CA SER A 218 1.30 -3.20 0.84
C SER A 218 0.08 -2.63 1.56
N THR A 219 -0.82 -3.53 1.96
CA THR A 219 -1.97 -3.25 2.81
C THR A 219 -1.78 -3.95 4.15
N PHE A 220 -2.12 -3.27 5.25
CA PHE A 220 -2.07 -3.84 6.59
C PHE A 220 -3.48 -4.13 7.08
N VAL A 221 -3.64 -5.26 7.76
CA VAL A 221 -4.91 -5.68 8.37
C VAL A 221 -4.67 -6.01 9.84
N GLY A 222 -5.47 -5.41 10.72
CA GLY A 222 -5.56 -5.77 12.14
C GLY A 222 -6.90 -6.45 12.41
N GLY A 223 -6.89 -7.49 13.23
CA GLY A 223 -8.09 -8.24 13.59
C GLY A 223 -7.81 -9.24 14.72
N ASP A 224 -8.72 -10.15 14.96
CA ASP A 224 -8.45 -11.25 15.86
C ASP A 224 -7.45 -12.26 15.25
N ASN A 225 -6.97 -13.17 16.08
CA ASN A 225 -5.98 -14.18 15.65
C ASN A 225 -6.54 -15.12 14.56
N GLY A 226 -7.83 -15.42 14.59
CA GLY A 226 -8.50 -16.28 13.62
C GLY A 226 -8.51 -15.67 12.23
N LEU A 227 -9.00 -14.42 12.12
CA LEU A 227 -9.01 -13.68 10.87
C LEU A 227 -7.60 -13.57 10.27
N ILE A 228 -6.61 -13.19 11.08
CA ILE A 228 -5.24 -13.01 10.58
C ILE A 228 -4.63 -14.36 10.14
N ALA A 229 -4.89 -15.45 10.85
CA ALA A 229 -4.46 -16.78 10.43
C ALA A 229 -5.09 -17.22 9.10
N GLU A 230 -6.39 -16.94 8.91
CA GLU A 230 -7.10 -17.22 7.65
C GLU A 230 -6.50 -16.41 6.48
N LEU A 231 -6.24 -15.12 6.67
CA LEU A 231 -5.64 -14.27 5.63
C LEU A 231 -4.22 -14.73 5.24
N VAL A 232 -3.43 -15.15 6.22
CA VAL A 232 -2.06 -15.62 5.99
C VAL A 232 -2.04 -16.99 5.29
N SER A 233 -3.05 -17.83 5.53
CA SER A 233 -3.17 -19.16 4.92
C SER A 233 -3.84 -19.17 3.55
N ASP A 234 -4.50 -18.08 3.14
CA ASP A 234 -5.18 -18.03 1.84
C ASP A 234 -4.19 -17.85 0.69
N GLU A 235 -3.97 -18.93 -0.07
CA GLU A 235 -3.02 -18.93 -1.18
C GLU A 235 -3.35 -17.93 -2.31
N ARG A 236 -4.57 -17.38 -2.34
CA ARG A 236 -4.95 -16.32 -3.30
C ARG A 236 -4.40 -14.97 -2.92
N LEU A 237 -3.95 -14.80 -1.68
CA LEU A 237 -3.27 -13.62 -1.16
C LEU A 237 -1.79 -13.93 -0.90
N GLU A 238 -0.96 -12.92 -0.89
CA GLU A 238 0.39 -13.01 -0.35
C GLU A 238 0.45 -12.16 0.91
N ALA A 239 0.29 -12.81 2.06
CA ALA A 239 0.22 -12.18 3.36
C ALA A 239 1.18 -12.82 4.35
N LEU A 240 1.80 -12.00 5.20
CA LEU A 240 2.65 -12.48 6.30
C LEU A 240 2.24 -11.80 7.61
N PRO A 241 2.34 -12.50 8.75
CA PRO A 241 2.16 -11.89 10.05
C PRO A 241 3.17 -10.77 10.28
N ILE A 242 2.72 -9.67 10.92
CA ILE A 242 3.59 -8.54 11.22
C ILE A 242 3.26 -7.96 12.61
N THR A 243 4.21 -7.27 13.23
CA THR A 243 3.99 -6.57 14.50
C THR A 243 3.88 -5.06 14.27
N LEU A 244 3.22 -4.35 15.17
CA LEU A 244 3.12 -2.88 15.08
C LEU A 244 4.48 -2.17 15.12
N SER A 245 5.48 -2.77 15.79
CA SER A 245 6.83 -2.21 15.89
C SER A 245 7.72 -2.52 14.68
N ALA A 246 7.24 -3.32 13.73
CA ALA A 246 7.97 -3.61 12.50
C ALA A 246 8.09 -2.35 11.64
N LYS A 247 9.18 -2.25 10.87
CA LYS A 247 9.40 -1.16 9.93
C LYS A 247 8.75 -1.45 8.59
N ALA A 248 8.31 -0.40 7.89
CA ALA A 248 7.79 -0.51 6.52
C ALA A 248 8.46 0.46 5.54
N ASP A 249 9.40 1.27 6.01
CA ASP A 249 10.16 2.19 5.16
C ASP A 249 11.12 1.44 4.23
N SER A 250 11.71 2.15 3.28
CA SER A 250 12.64 1.58 2.30
C SER A 250 13.89 0.94 2.90
N ALA A 251 14.21 1.20 4.17
CA ALA A 251 15.36 0.65 4.89
C ALA A 251 14.98 -0.52 5.83
N ALA A 252 13.70 -0.91 5.87
CA ALA A 252 13.18 -1.96 6.76
C ALA A 252 13.79 -3.34 6.48
N ASP A 253 14.05 -3.65 5.22
CA ASP A 253 14.57 -4.95 4.80
C ASP A 253 16.06 -5.12 5.12
N ARG A 254 16.34 -5.62 6.32
CA ARG A 254 17.71 -5.87 6.78
C ARG A 254 18.26 -7.24 6.32
N LEU A 255 17.39 -8.20 6.03
CA LEU A 255 17.80 -9.55 5.62
C LEU A 255 18.29 -9.59 4.18
N ASN A 256 17.75 -8.74 3.32
CA ASN A 256 18.13 -8.64 1.92
C ASN A 256 19.12 -7.50 1.64
N SER A 257 19.54 -6.75 2.67
CA SER A 257 20.55 -5.71 2.52
C SER A 257 21.88 -6.29 2.00
N ALA A 258 22.60 -5.52 1.18
CA ALA A 258 23.94 -5.92 0.75
C ALA A 258 24.85 -6.03 1.98
N PRO A 259 25.77 -7.02 2.05
CA PRO A 259 26.75 -7.08 3.11
C PRO A 259 27.53 -5.76 3.14
N GLN A 260 27.56 -5.11 4.33
CA GLN A 260 28.37 -3.90 4.50
C GLN A 260 29.83 -4.24 4.14
N ARG A 261 30.40 -3.53 3.18
CA ARG A 261 31.82 -3.63 2.90
C ARG A 261 32.56 -3.30 4.21
N PRO A 262 33.50 -4.16 4.65
CA PRO A 262 34.31 -3.83 5.81
C PRO A 262 34.94 -2.45 5.58
N ALA A 263 34.84 -1.57 6.55
CA ALA A 263 35.45 -0.25 6.51
C ALA A 263 36.92 -0.42 6.10
N LYS A 264 37.33 0.22 5.01
CA LYS A 264 38.74 0.23 4.57
C LYS A 264 39.54 0.73 5.77
N GLY A 265 40.35 -0.15 6.38
CA GLY A 265 41.23 0.20 7.47
C GLY A 265 42.05 1.43 7.06
N ARG A 266 42.03 2.47 7.88
CA ARG A 266 42.93 3.61 7.72
C ARG A 266 44.38 3.05 7.64
N PRO A 267 45.19 3.44 6.62
CA PRO A 267 46.59 3.07 6.61
C PRO A 267 47.25 3.60 7.91
N ARG A 268 47.85 2.70 8.66
CA ARG A 268 48.66 3.08 9.80
C ARG A 268 49.79 3.97 9.27
N GLY A 269 49.79 5.22 9.71
CA GLY A 269 50.83 6.16 9.40
C GLY A 269 52.18 5.57 9.83
N GLY A 270 53.08 5.38 8.90
CA GLY A 270 54.44 4.99 9.17
C GLY A 270 55.15 6.12 9.96
N SER A 271 55.57 5.82 11.16
CA SER A 271 56.50 6.66 11.92
C SER A 271 57.84 6.67 11.20
N HIS A 272 58.18 7.75 10.53
CA HIS A 272 59.56 8.02 10.16
C HIS A 272 60.28 8.49 11.43
N HIS A 273 61.13 7.62 12.00
CA HIS A 273 62.24 8.03 12.85
C HIS A 273 63.39 8.39 11.86
N GLY A 274 63.69 9.67 11.81
CA GLY A 274 64.93 10.18 11.24
C GLY A 274 65.93 10.37 12.34
N ALA A 275 67.08 9.80 12.17
CA ALA A 275 68.30 10.08 12.93
C ALA A 275 68.94 11.39 12.46
#